data_196d3056febf761e2ad4e75f0a94884f
#
_entry.id   196d3056febf761e2ad4e75f0a94884f
#
_cell.length_a   1.000
_cell.length_b   1.000
_cell.length_c   1.000
_cell.angle_alpha   90.00
_cell.angle_beta   90.00
_cell.angle_gamma   90.00
#
_symmetry.space_group_name_H-M   'P 1'
#
loop_
_entity.id
_entity.type
_entity.pdbx_description
1 polymer ?
#
loop_
_entity_poly.entity_id
_entity_poly.type
_entity_poly.pdbx_seq_one_letter_code
_entity_poly.pdbx_strand_id
1 'polypeptide(L)'
;MKDMMMEVYNRLIDNPLIREKTSFINDNGKTEYRIKFYEVPETLNTTKPFIVIDNFLGPQTNAYFANNKALSIRFNYQINVESMDRMVTKQISKAVEETMKQIGFGRLDGGLDQYFNETKRFVDARRYRKNTQIHDTDY
;
A
#
# COMPACT_ATOMS: atom_id res chain seq x y z
N MET A 1 -6.66 15.30 12.95
CA MET A 1 -6.16 13.91 12.82
C MET A 1 -5.67 13.67 11.41
N LYS A 2 -4.46 13.19 11.29
CA LYS A 2 -3.92 12.78 9.99
C LYS A 2 -4.24 11.32 9.74
N ASP A 3 -4.24 10.92 8.46
CA ASP A 3 -4.52 9.55 8.06
C ASP A 3 -3.32 9.02 7.25
N MET A 4 -2.53 8.14 7.88
CA MET A 4 -1.34 7.58 7.25
C MET A 4 -1.66 6.74 6.02
N MET A 5 -2.78 6.01 6.04
CA MET A 5 -3.17 5.20 4.88
C MET A 5 -3.45 6.08 3.66
N MET A 6 -4.08 7.24 3.86
CA MET A 6 -4.27 8.23 2.79
C MET A 6 -2.96 8.89 2.36
N GLU A 7 -2.03 9.11 3.28
CA GLU A 7 -0.70 9.61 2.90
C GLU A 7 0.02 8.61 1.99
N VAL A 8 -0.05 7.33 2.32
CA VAL A 8 0.51 6.26 1.46
C VAL A 8 -0.18 6.25 0.09
N TYR A 9 -1.50 6.28 0.08
CA TYR A 9 -2.27 6.31 -1.17
C TYR A 9 -1.85 7.48 -2.06
N ASN A 10 -1.80 8.68 -1.50
CA ASN A 10 -1.45 9.89 -2.26
C ASN A 10 -0.04 9.81 -2.84
N ARG A 11 0.90 9.23 -2.10
CA ARG A 11 2.28 9.08 -2.60
C ARG A 11 2.37 7.99 -3.68
N LEU A 12 1.59 6.92 -3.56
CA LEU A 12 1.56 5.89 -4.60
C LEU A 12 1.06 6.44 -5.94
N ILE A 13 -0.02 7.22 -5.93
CA ILE A 13 -0.54 7.78 -7.18
C ILE A 13 0.35 8.87 -7.78
N ASP A 14 1.27 9.44 -7.00
CA ASP A 14 2.28 10.37 -7.53
C ASP A 14 3.41 9.67 -8.28
N ASN A 15 3.59 8.37 -8.07
CA ASN A 15 4.60 7.60 -8.80
C ASN A 15 4.13 7.37 -10.25
N PRO A 16 4.90 7.81 -11.26
CA PRO A 16 4.45 7.71 -12.65
C PRO A 16 4.15 6.28 -13.12
N LEU A 17 4.94 5.30 -12.71
CA LEU A 17 4.72 3.90 -13.11
C LEU A 17 3.44 3.35 -12.48
N ILE A 18 3.24 3.59 -11.18
CA ILE A 18 2.04 3.13 -10.47
C ILE A 18 0.80 3.78 -11.08
N ARG A 19 0.85 5.09 -11.30
CA ARG A 19 -0.27 5.82 -11.91
C ARG A 19 -0.61 5.28 -13.29
N GLU A 20 0.40 5.05 -14.13
CA GLU A 20 0.19 4.50 -15.49
C GLU A 20 -0.48 3.12 -15.43
N LYS A 21 -0.01 2.24 -14.55
CA LYS A 21 -0.46 0.85 -14.50
C LYS A 21 -1.80 0.66 -13.80
N THR A 22 -2.20 1.57 -12.92
CA THR A 22 -3.40 1.40 -12.09
C THR A 22 -4.50 2.41 -12.35
N SER A 23 -4.25 3.45 -13.14
CA SER A 23 -5.27 4.46 -13.44
C SER A 23 -6.23 4.03 -14.54
N PHE A 24 -7.43 4.57 -14.51
CA PHE A 24 -8.43 4.41 -15.57
C PHE A 24 -9.35 5.62 -15.57
N ILE A 25 -10.04 5.82 -16.68
CA ILE A 25 -11.04 6.88 -16.80
C ILE A 25 -12.41 6.27 -16.55
N ASN A 26 -13.15 6.81 -15.59
CA ASN A 26 -14.49 6.32 -15.25
C ASN A 26 -15.56 6.86 -16.21
N ASP A 27 -16.81 6.43 -16.02
CA ASP A 27 -17.94 6.81 -16.87
C ASP A 27 -18.22 8.33 -16.88
N ASN A 28 -17.76 9.04 -15.85
CA ASN A 28 -17.90 10.49 -15.74
C ASN A 28 -16.71 11.27 -16.33
N GLY A 29 -15.77 10.57 -16.97
CA GLY A 29 -14.57 11.18 -17.55
C GLY A 29 -13.50 11.56 -16.54
N LYS A 30 -13.61 11.09 -15.30
CA LYS A 30 -12.62 11.36 -14.22
C LYS A 30 -11.62 10.23 -14.11
N THR A 31 -10.39 10.57 -13.74
CA THR A 31 -9.35 9.58 -13.46
C THR A 31 -9.57 8.95 -12.10
N GLU A 32 -9.59 7.64 -12.07
CA GLU A 32 -9.60 6.84 -10.84
C GLU A 32 -8.43 5.87 -10.84
N TYR A 33 -8.18 5.25 -9.67
CA TYR A 33 -7.06 4.33 -9.50
C TYR A 33 -7.56 3.00 -8.94
N ARG A 34 -7.00 1.90 -9.46
CA ARG A 34 -7.24 0.57 -8.89
C ARG A 34 -6.32 0.34 -7.70
N ILE A 35 -6.44 1.22 -6.70
CA ILE A 35 -5.75 1.15 -5.42
C ILE A 35 -6.82 1.24 -4.35
N LYS A 36 -6.97 0.18 -3.56
CA LYS A 36 -8.07 0.04 -2.58
C LYS A 36 -7.51 -0.20 -1.19
N PHE A 37 -8.36 0.03 -0.20
CA PHE A 37 -8.03 -0.18 1.21
C PHE A 37 -8.74 -1.42 1.72
N TYR A 38 -8.04 -2.25 2.50
CA TYR A 38 -8.52 -3.43 3.19
C TYR A 38 -8.92 -4.59 2.31
N GLU A 39 -9.78 -4.39 1.32
CA GLU A 39 -10.31 -5.48 0.50
C GLU A 39 -10.46 -5.09 -0.96
N VAL A 40 -10.67 -6.10 -1.81
CA VAL A 40 -10.95 -5.91 -3.23
C VAL A 40 -12.46 -5.75 -3.38
N PRO A 41 -12.97 -4.56 -3.80
CA PRO A 41 -14.40 -4.39 -4.06
C PRO A 41 -14.87 -5.26 -5.24
N GLU A 42 -16.10 -5.76 -5.17
CA GLU A 42 -16.69 -6.57 -6.25
C GLU A 42 -16.73 -5.82 -7.59
N THR A 43 -16.84 -4.49 -7.53
CA THR A 43 -16.93 -3.64 -8.73
C THR A 43 -15.58 -3.39 -9.40
N LEU A 44 -14.46 -3.79 -8.76
CA LEU A 44 -13.13 -3.57 -9.30
C LEU A 44 -12.85 -4.47 -10.49
N ASN A 45 -12.27 -3.90 -11.55
CA ASN A 45 -11.80 -4.69 -12.70
C ASN A 45 -10.49 -5.40 -12.33
N THR A 46 -10.58 -6.67 -11.97
CA THR A 46 -9.43 -7.49 -11.54
C THR A 46 -8.64 -8.08 -12.70
N THR A 47 -9.04 -7.83 -13.97
CA THR A 47 -8.24 -8.24 -15.14
C THR A 47 -7.08 -7.28 -15.38
N LYS A 48 -7.10 -6.10 -14.77
CA LYS A 48 -6.05 -5.09 -14.86
C LYS A 48 -5.28 -5.02 -13.53
N PRO A 49 -4.04 -4.51 -13.53
CA PRO A 49 -3.26 -4.40 -12.30
C PRO A 49 -3.96 -3.56 -11.24
N PHE A 50 -3.89 -4.01 -10.00
CA PHE A 50 -4.46 -3.29 -8.87
C PHE A 50 -3.62 -3.49 -7.61
N ILE A 51 -3.84 -2.61 -6.63
CA ILE A 51 -3.12 -2.59 -5.35
C ILE A 51 -4.15 -2.57 -4.22
N VAL A 52 -3.89 -3.34 -3.17
CA VAL A 52 -4.65 -3.27 -1.91
C VAL A 52 -3.68 -2.93 -0.78
N ILE A 53 -4.01 -1.87 -0.04
CA ILE A 53 -3.27 -1.45 1.15
C ILE A 53 -4.01 -1.99 2.38
N ASP A 54 -3.33 -2.79 3.19
CA ASP A 54 -3.95 -3.45 4.34
C ASP A 54 -3.09 -3.33 5.60
N ASN A 55 -3.74 -3.43 6.76
CA ASN A 55 -3.08 -3.52 8.06
C ASN A 55 -2.89 -4.99 8.43
N PHE A 56 -1.66 -5.50 8.42
CA PHE A 56 -1.43 -6.92 8.69
C PHE A 56 -1.23 -7.27 10.17
N LEU A 57 -0.94 -6.26 11.01
CA LEU A 57 -0.78 -6.44 12.46
C LEU A 57 -1.82 -5.67 13.28
N GLY A 58 -2.96 -5.34 12.67
CA GLY A 58 -4.01 -4.56 13.31
C GLY A 58 -3.78 -3.06 13.22
N PRO A 59 -4.46 -2.26 14.07
CA PRO A 59 -4.34 -0.81 14.01
C PRO A 59 -2.95 -0.32 14.41
N GLN A 60 -2.69 0.94 14.13
CA GLN A 60 -1.44 1.58 14.55
C GLN A 60 -1.23 1.44 16.04
N THR A 61 0.03 1.37 16.46
CA THR A 61 0.41 1.25 17.85
C THR A 61 1.31 2.41 18.26
N ASN A 62 1.39 2.64 19.58
CA ASN A 62 2.32 3.62 20.11
C ASN A 62 3.74 3.06 20.10
N ALA A 63 4.70 3.91 19.78
CA ALA A 63 6.13 3.59 19.81
C ALA A 63 6.83 4.67 20.63
N TYR A 64 7.85 4.27 21.39
CA TYR A 64 8.62 5.15 22.25
C TYR A 64 7.77 5.92 23.27
N PHE A 65 8.07 5.74 24.55
CA PHE A 65 7.33 6.35 25.64
C PHE A 65 8.29 7.17 26.52
N ALA A 66 7.77 8.32 27.01
CA ALA A 66 8.39 9.07 28.09
C ALA A 66 7.28 9.58 29.00
N ASN A 67 7.43 9.41 30.33
CA ASN A 67 6.43 9.83 31.32
C ASN A 67 5.02 9.30 31.00
N ASN A 68 4.90 8.03 30.56
CA ASN A 68 3.66 7.38 30.16
C ASN A 68 2.94 8.02 28.96
N LYS A 69 3.63 8.87 28.19
CA LYS A 69 3.10 9.44 26.95
C LYS A 69 3.79 8.82 25.75
N ALA A 70 3.00 8.46 24.74
CA ALA A 70 3.55 8.00 23.47
C ALA A 70 4.30 9.16 22.79
N LEU A 71 5.51 8.89 22.31
CA LEU A 71 6.34 9.87 21.59
C LEU A 71 6.24 9.75 20.08
N SER A 72 5.83 8.59 19.56
CA SER A 72 5.60 8.38 18.13
C SER A 72 4.57 7.28 17.92
N ILE A 73 4.13 7.13 16.69
CA ILE A 73 3.14 6.11 16.28
C ILE A 73 3.81 5.15 15.31
N ARG A 74 3.53 3.88 15.48
CA ARG A 74 4.01 2.81 14.59
C ARG A 74 2.91 2.35 13.66
N PHE A 75 3.21 2.34 12.37
CA PHE A 75 2.33 1.83 11.34
C PHE A 75 2.92 0.60 10.67
N ASN A 76 2.08 -0.41 10.43
CA ASN A 76 2.44 -1.63 9.73
C ASN A 76 1.44 -1.85 8.60
N TYR A 77 1.90 -1.79 7.36
CA TYR A 77 1.05 -2.04 6.20
C TYR A 77 1.59 -3.19 5.37
N GLN A 78 0.66 -3.97 4.84
CA GLN A 78 0.95 -4.91 3.76
C GLN A 78 0.35 -4.33 2.48
N ILE A 79 1.17 -4.23 1.44
CA ILE A 79 0.72 -3.72 0.15
C ILE A 79 0.74 -4.87 -0.83
N ASN A 80 -0.45 -5.28 -1.26
CA ASN A 80 -0.67 -6.37 -2.19
C ASN A 80 -0.76 -5.81 -3.59
N VAL A 81 0.13 -6.25 -4.48
CA VAL A 81 0.09 -5.92 -5.90
C VAL A 81 -0.32 -7.17 -6.66
N GLU A 82 -1.37 -7.06 -7.47
CA GLU A 82 -1.90 -8.19 -8.22
C GLU A 82 -2.09 -7.83 -9.69
N SER A 83 -1.73 -8.73 -10.57
CA SER A 83 -2.02 -8.62 -11.99
C SER A 83 -1.94 -9.98 -12.68
N MET A 84 -2.40 -10.03 -13.92
CA MET A 84 -2.32 -11.24 -14.75
C MET A 84 -0.97 -11.40 -15.44
N ASP A 85 -0.05 -10.44 -15.26
CA ASP A 85 1.30 -10.44 -15.84
C ASP A 85 2.34 -10.37 -14.71
N ARG A 86 3.21 -11.40 -14.64
CA ARG A 86 4.22 -11.48 -13.58
C ARG A 86 5.17 -10.27 -13.58
N MET A 87 5.65 -9.88 -14.73
CA MET A 87 6.62 -8.77 -14.81
C MET A 87 6.01 -7.43 -14.46
N VAL A 88 4.76 -7.19 -14.87
CA VAL A 88 4.02 -5.99 -14.49
C VAL A 88 3.84 -5.95 -12.97
N THR A 89 3.47 -7.09 -12.35
CA THR A 89 3.35 -7.20 -10.90
C THR A 89 4.66 -6.83 -10.21
N LYS A 90 5.79 -7.34 -10.67
CA LYS A 90 7.11 -7.05 -10.10
C LYS A 90 7.52 -5.60 -10.29
N GLN A 91 7.26 -5.02 -11.45
CA GLN A 91 7.56 -3.61 -11.71
C GLN A 91 6.79 -2.69 -10.77
N ILE A 92 5.50 -2.96 -10.59
CA ILE A 92 4.65 -2.18 -9.67
C ILE A 92 5.14 -2.35 -8.22
N SER A 93 5.42 -3.58 -7.78
CA SER A 93 5.90 -3.84 -6.42
C SER A 93 7.22 -3.14 -6.13
N LYS A 94 8.13 -3.09 -7.10
CA LYS A 94 9.38 -2.36 -6.96
C LYS A 94 9.14 -0.86 -6.83
N ALA A 95 8.24 -0.31 -7.63
CA ALA A 95 7.88 1.11 -7.55
C ALA A 95 7.21 1.44 -6.21
N VAL A 96 6.37 0.55 -5.69
CA VAL A 96 5.77 0.67 -4.36
C VAL A 96 6.86 0.71 -3.29
N GLU A 97 7.82 -0.21 -3.33
CA GLU A 97 8.90 -0.25 -2.35
C GLU A 97 9.72 1.05 -2.36
N GLU A 98 10.06 1.55 -3.53
CA GLU A 98 10.79 2.81 -3.67
C GLU A 98 10.00 3.99 -3.10
N THR A 99 8.70 4.04 -3.38
CA THR A 99 7.81 5.08 -2.85
C THR A 99 7.70 5.00 -1.32
N MET A 100 7.53 3.79 -0.78
CA MET A 100 7.45 3.59 0.67
C MET A 100 8.73 4.02 1.38
N LYS A 101 9.90 3.73 0.80
CA LYS A 101 11.18 4.20 1.34
C LYS A 101 11.25 5.73 1.39
N GLN A 102 10.77 6.41 0.35
CA GLN A 102 10.78 7.88 0.29
C GLN A 102 9.99 8.53 1.42
N ILE A 103 8.97 7.87 1.94
CA ILE A 103 8.14 8.38 3.03
C ILE A 103 8.48 7.73 4.38
N GLY A 104 9.61 7.05 4.47
CA GLY A 104 10.16 6.57 5.74
C GLY A 104 9.72 5.17 6.16
N PHE A 105 9.06 4.41 5.30
CA PHE A 105 8.74 3.02 5.58
C PHE A 105 9.92 2.11 5.23
N GLY A 106 10.27 1.21 6.14
CA GLY A 106 11.22 0.13 5.89
C GLY A 106 10.47 -1.16 5.54
N ARG A 107 11.03 -1.94 4.62
CA ARG A 107 10.47 -3.24 4.28
C ARG A 107 10.80 -4.26 5.36
N LEU A 108 9.80 -5.07 5.73
CA LEU A 108 9.94 -6.18 6.66
C LEU A 108 10.00 -7.50 5.90
N ASP A 109 10.46 -8.55 6.58
CA ASP A 109 10.35 -9.91 6.09
C ASP A 109 8.88 -10.35 6.08
N GLY A 110 8.59 -11.40 5.33
CA GLY A 110 7.24 -11.93 5.17
C GLY A 110 6.54 -11.36 3.96
N GLY A 111 5.24 -11.61 3.90
CA GLY A 111 4.45 -11.28 2.73
C GLY A 111 4.24 -12.51 1.84
N LEU A 112 4.05 -12.28 0.55
CA LEU A 112 3.64 -13.31 -0.38
C LEU A 112 4.18 -13.01 -1.77
N ASP A 113 4.61 -14.05 -2.47
CA ASP A 113 4.97 -13.98 -3.89
C ASP A 113 4.50 -15.27 -4.55
N GLN A 114 3.27 -15.27 -5.07
CA GLN A 114 2.63 -16.48 -5.60
C GLN A 114 1.77 -16.20 -6.83
N TYR A 115 1.55 -17.26 -7.59
CA TYR A 115 0.54 -17.32 -8.64
C TYR A 115 -0.66 -18.11 -8.15
N PHE A 116 -1.86 -17.54 -8.26
CA PHE A 116 -3.11 -18.21 -7.87
C PHE A 116 -3.85 -18.69 -9.11
N ASN A 117 -3.92 -20.00 -9.27
CA ASN A 117 -4.54 -20.60 -10.44
C ASN A 117 -6.05 -20.31 -10.54
N GLU A 118 -6.74 -20.18 -9.40
CA GLU A 118 -8.18 -19.89 -9.36
C GLU A 118 -8.51 -18.54 -9.98
N THR A 119 -7.67 -17.53 -9.75
CA THR A 119 -7.88 -16.16 -10.23
C THR A 119 -7.04 -15.81 -11.46
N LYS A 120 -6.08 -16.68 -11.81
CA LYS A 120 -5.11 -16.47 -12.89
C LYS A 120 -4.26 -15.20 -12.65
N ARG A 121 -4.01 -14.84 -11.39
CA ARG A 121 -3.24 -13.64 -11.04
C ARG A 121 -1.98 -13.99 -10.26
N PHE A 122 -0.94 -13.17 -10.53
CA PHE A 122 0.27 -13.12 -9.72
C PHE A 122 0.04 -12.12 -8.59
N VAL A 123 0.46 -12.48 -7.39
CA VAL A 123 0.35 -11.63 -6.20
C VAL A 123 1.74 -11.43 -5.62
N ASP A 124 2.13 -10.17 -5.44
CA ASP A 124 3.33 -9.79 -4.71
C ASP A 124 2.90 -8.87 -3.57
N ALA A 125 2.92 -9.41 -2.36
CA ALA A 125 2.50 -8.70 -1.16
C ALA A 125 3.71 -8.48 -0.27
N ARG A 126 4.05 -7.22 -0.01
CA ARG A 126 5.21 -6.85 0.81
C ARG A 126 4.76 -6.07 2.03
N ARG A 127 5.48 -6.24 3.12
CA ARG A 127 5.16 -5.64 4.42
C ARG A 127 6.11 -4.51 4.73
N TYR A 128 5.57 -3.44 5.31
CA TYR A 128 6.30 -2.21 5.58
C TYR A 128 5.99 -1.69 6.97
N ARG A 129 6.97 -1.07 7.61
CA ARG A 129 6.82 -0.44 8.92
C ARG A 129 7.42 0.95 8.91
N LYS A 130 6.72 1.87 9.59
CA LYS A 130 7.22 3.20 9.89
C LYS A 130 6.88 3.57 11.32
N ASN A 131 7.85 4.15 12.02
CA ASN A 131 7.58 4.92 13.23
C ASN A 131 7.63 6.40 12.86
N THR A 132 6.65 7.17 13.30
CA THR A 132 6.64 8.61 13.02
C THR A 132 7.78 9.30 13.75
N GLN A 133 8.09 10.54 13.35
CA GLN A 133 9.02 11.40 14.07
C GLN A 133 8.56 11.57 15.52
N ILE A 134 9.51 11.81 16.43
CA ILE A 134 9.19 12.08 17.83
C ILE A 134 8.26 13.28 17.93
N HIS A 135 7.19 13.14 18.69
CA HIS A 135 6.09 14.10 18.87
C HIS A 135 5.10 14.22 17.68
N ASP A 136 5.30 13.48 16.62
CA ASP A 136 4.32 13.42 15.51
C ASP A 136 3.32 12.28 15.81
N THR A 137 2.32 12.58 16.60
CA THR A 137 1.36 11.61 17.14
C THR A 137 -0.10 11.89 16.79
N ASP A 138 -0.39 12.86 15.95
CA ASP A 138 -1.76 13.23 15.58
C ASP A 138 -2.28 12.37 14.41
N TYR A 139 -2.45 11.10 14.70
CA TYR A 139 -2.98 10.14 13.73
C TYR A 139 -4.23 9.43 14.24
#